data_1fbf9719464ada17b12088a5374d253c
#
_entry.id   1fbf9719464ada17b12088a5374d253c
#
_cell.length_a   1.000
_cell.length_b   1.000
_cell.length_c   1.000
_cell.angle_alpha   90.00
_cell.angle_beta   90.00
_cell.angle_gamma   90.00
#
_symmetry.space_group_name_H-M   'P 1'
#
loop_
_entity.id
_entity.type
_entity.pdbx_description
1 polymer ?
#
loop_
_entity_poly.entity_id
_entity_poly.type
_entity_poly.pdbx_seq_one_letter_code
_entity_poly.pdbx_strand_id
1 'polypeptide(L)'
;MTELPLIGDYSTPTTPLSGARIGVITFPGTLDDVDALRAVRLAGAEPVSLWHADADPQRTLAGVDAVVIPGGFSYGDYLRAGAIARFAPMMDAVATAAGGPEGDADGLPVLGI
;
A
#
# COMPACT_ATOMS: atom_id res chain seq x y z
N MET A 1 6.62 16.29 23.99
CA MET A 1 5.78 15.76 22.88
C MET A 1 6.10 16.52 21.62
N THR A 2 6.28 15.79 20.58
CA THR A 2 6.47 16.44 19.27
C THR A 2 5.12 16.82 18.71
N GLU A 3 4.98 18.08 18.33
CA GLU A 3 3.74 18.52 17.69
C GLU A 3 3.59 17.87 16.31
N LEU A 4 2.37 17.48 15.99
CA LEU A 4 2.06 17.04 14.64
C LEU A 4 1.97 18.26 13.74
N PRO A 5 2.55 18.23 12.55
CA PRO A 5 2.53 19.36 11.63
C PRO A 5 1.18 19.51 10.94
N LEU A 6 0.16 19.91 11.68
CA LEU A 6 -1.19 20.07 11.14
C LEU A 6 -1.27 21.20 10.13
N ILE A 7 -0.50 22.24 10.35
CA ILE A 7 -0.41 23.40 9.45
C ILE A 7 1.08 23.61 9.20
N GLY A 8 1.74 22.61 8.73
CA GLY A 8 3.17 22.68 8.55
C GLY A 8 3.55 22.53 7.09
N ASP A 9 4.85 22.50 6.92
CA ASP A 9 5.44 22.21 5.63
C ASP A 9 5.48 20.71 5.41
N TYR A 10 4.62 20.22 4.55
CA TYR A 10 4.56 18.80 4.20
C TYR A 10 5.52 18.42 3.06
N SER A 11 6.33 19.36 2.61
CA SER A 11 7.31 19.08 1.56
C SER A 11 8.56 18.38 2.08
N THR A 12 8.83 18.47 3.39
CA THR A 12 10.01 17.87 4.00
C THR A 12 9.64 16.53 4.62
N PRO A 13 10.22 15.41 4.14
CA PRO A 13 9.96 14.11 4.72
C PRO A 13 10.40 14.02 6.17
N THR A 14 9.68 13.23 6.97
CA THR A 14 10.11 12.88 8.31
C THR A 14 11.17 11.77 8.26
N THR A 15 11.89 11.57 9.37
CA THR A 15 12.96 10.57 9.42
C THR A 15 12.55 9.18 9.93
N PRO A 16 11.39 8.98 10.61
CA PRO A 16 11.10 7.68 11.22
C PRO A 16 11.09 6.49 10.27
N LEU A 17 10.70 6.69 9.01
CA LEU A 17 10.63 5.63 8.02
C LEU A 17 11.75 5.69 7.00
N SER A 18 12.82 6.42 7.29
CA SER A 18 13.95 6.54 6.39
C SER A 18 14.54 5.18 6.04
N GLY A 19 14.71 4.92 4.74
CA GLY A 19 15.20 3.65 4.24
C GLY A 19 14.14 2.59 4.01
N ALA A 20 12.92 2.77 4.52
CA ALA A 20 11.84 1.84 4.26
C ALA A 20 11.27 2.05 2.84
N ARG A 21 10.84 0.95 2.21
CA ARG A 21 10.17 0.99 0.92
C ARG A 21 8.73 0.50 1.13
N ILE A 22 7.77 1.36 0.81
CA ILE A 22 6.36 1.06 1.03
C ILE A 22 5.63 1.01 -0.31
N GLY A 23 5.06 -0.14 -0.61
CA GLY A 23 4.29 -0.35 -1.82
C GLY A 23 2.88 0.20 -1.69
N VAL A 24 2.38 0.82 -2.75
CA VAL A 24 0.99 1.28 -2.84
C VAL A 24 0.35 0.60 -4.03
N ILE A 25 -0.70 -0.17 -3.79
CA ILE A 25 -1.38 -0.93 -4.85
C ILE A 25 -2.31 -0.02 -5.63
N THR A 26 -2.25 -0.13 -6.95
CA THR A 26 -3.17 0.55 -7.85
C THR A 26 -4.03 -0.47 -8.58
N PHE A 27 -5.35 -0.33 -8.46
CA PHE A 27 -6.36 -1.06 -9.21
C PHE A 27 -7.04 -0.12 -10.20
N PRO A 28 -7.70 -0.65 -11.23
CA PRO A 28 -8.63 0.18 -12.00
C PRO A 28 -9.70 0.76 -11.07
N GLY A 29 -9.88 2.08 -11.08
CA GLY A 29 -10.81 2.76 -10.19
C GLY A 29 -10.22 3.21 -8.86
N THR A 30 -8.96 2.93 -8.58
CA THR A 30 -8.27 3.51 -7.42
C THR A 30 -8.16 5.02 -7.61
N LEU A 31 -8.60 5.79 -6.61
CA LEU A 31 -8.61 7.25 -6.68
C LEU A 31 -7.50 7.89 -5.85
N ASP A 32 -7.09 7.23 -4.78
CA ASP A 32 -6.21 7.83 -3.77
C ASP A 32 -4.78 7.31 -3.81
N ASP A 33 -4.38 6.66 -4.90
CA ASP A 33 -3.04 6.10 -5.03
C ASP A 33 -1.96 7.18 -5.03
N VAL A 34 -2.18 8.29 -5.72
CA VAL A 34 -1.22 9.41 -5.77
C VAL A 34 -1.06 10.03 -4.39
N ASP A 35 -2.16 10.22 -3.67
CA ASP A 35 -2.12 10.78 -2.31
C ASP A 35 -1.44 9.82 -1.34
N ALA A 36 -1.67 8.52 -1.48
CA ALA A 36 -1.01 7.51 -0.66
C ALA A 36 0.51 7.49 -0.92
N LEU A 37 0.93 7.57 -2.19
CA LEU A 37 2.35 7.65 -2.55
C LEU A 37 2.99 8.91 -1.96
N ARG A 38 2.27 10.04 -2.01
CA ARG A 38 2.73 11.29 -1.42
C ARG A 38 2.86 11.19 0.09
N ALA A 39 1.88 10.59 0.76
CA ALA A 39 1.92 10.40 2.20
C ALA A 39 3.10 9.53 2.63
N VAL A 40 3.38 8.46 1.88
CA VAL A 40 4.54 7.62 2.13
C VAL A 40 5.83 8.43 2.04
N ARG A 41 5.95 9.28 1.04
CA ARG A 41 7.13 10.14 0.87
C ARG A 41 7.26 11.13 2.01
N LEU A 42 6.17 11.74 2.44
CA LEU A 42 6.18 12.68 3.56
C LEU A 42 6.57 12.02 4.87
N ALA A 43 6.28 10.73 5.03
CA ALA A 43 6.70 9.97 6.20
C ALA A 43 8.17 9.57 6.15
N GLY A 44 8.87 9.87 5.08
CA GLY A 44 10.31 9.60 4.94
C GLY A 44 10.63 8.29 4.24
N ALA A 45 9.63 7.51 3.86
CA ALA A 45 9.83 6.25 3.15
C ALA A 45 9.89 6.45 1.64
N GLU A 46 10.40 5.46 0.93
CA GLU A 46 10.39 5.43 -0.53
C GLU A 46 9.08 4.79 -1.00
N PRO A 47 8.24 5.52 -1.76
CA PRO A 47 7.03 4.95 -2.31
C PRO A 47 7.34 4.06 -3.52
N VAL A 48 6.65 2.92 -3.60
CA VAL A 48 6.76 1.98 -4.71
C VAL A 48 5.36 1.72 -5.26
N SER A 49 5.16 1.98 -6.54
CA SER A 49 3.86 1.70 -7.16
C SER A 49 3.74 0.21 -7.46
N LEU A 50 2.63 -0.40 -7.02
CA LEU A 50 2.33 -1.80 -7.23
C LEU A 50 1.10 -1.92 -8.12
N TRP A 51 1.27 -2.43 -9.33
CA TRP A 51 0.17 -2.62 -10.26
C TRP A 51 -0.59 -3.92 -9.96
N HIS A 52 -1.91 -3.88 -9.96
CA HIS A 52 -2.75 -5.04 -9.58
C HIS A 52 -2.52 -6.27 -10.46
N ALA A 53 -2.17 -6.08 -11.72
CA ALA A 53 -1.97 -7.14 -12.70
C ALA A 53 -0.48 -7.39 -13.01
N ASP A 54 0.40 -7.09 -12.06
CA ASP A 54 1.83 -7.35 -12.21
C ASP A 54 2.07 -8.80 -12.64
N ALA A 55 2.91 -9.00 -13.63
CA ALA A 55 3.22 -10.32 -14.16
C ALA A 55 4.06 -11.18 -13.18
N ASP A 56 4.80 -10.53 -12.29
CA ASP A 56 5.64 -11.21 -11.29
C ASP A 56 5.49 -10.50 -9.93
N PRO A 57 4.31 -10.63 -9.28
CA PRO A 57 4.02 -9.88 -8.06
C PRO A 57 4.92 -10.27 -6.89
N GLN A 58 5.33 -11.53 -6.76
CA GLN A 58 6.21 -11.95 -5.68
C GLN A 58 7.56 -11.24 -5.76
N ARG A 59 8.11 -11.11 -6.97
CA ARG A 59 9.38 -10.44 -7.18
C ARG A 59 9.28 -8.95 -6.83
N THR A 60 8.19 -8.32 -7.23
CA THR A 60 7.94 -6.90 -6.93
C THR A 60 7.80 -6.69 -5.43
N LEU A 61 7.07 -7.57 -4.74
CA LEU A 61 6.88 -7.49 -3.29
C LEU A 61 8.15 -7.77 -2.49
N ALA A 62 9.08 -8.53 -3.04
CA ALA A 62 10.34 -8.82 -2.34
C ALA A 62 11.15 -7.55 -2.04
N GLY A 63 10.89 -6.46 -2.76
CA GLY A 63 11.58 -5.19 -2.59
C GLY A 63 10.87 -4.19 -1.68
N VAL A 64 9.76 -4.56 -1.03
CA VAL A 64 9.03 -3.62 -0.15
C VAL A 64 8.96 -4.13 1.27
N ASP A 65 8.89 -3.19 2.22
CA ASP A 65 8.84 -3.47 3.65
C ASP A 65 7.41 -3.45 4.20
N ALA A 66 6.50 -2.83 3.49
CA ALA A 66 5.09 -2.76 3.85
C ALA A 66 4.25 -2.41 2.62
N VAL A 67 2.94 -2.58 2.73
CA VAL A 67 2.01 -2.30 1.64
C VAL A 67 0.83 -1.47 2.14
N VAL A 68 0.43 -0.49 1.34
CA VAL A 68 -0.81 0.28 1.53
C VAL A 68 -1.78 -0.06 0.41
N ILE A 69 -3.01 -0.37 0.79
CA ILE A 69 -4.12 -0.55 -0.14
C ILE A 69 -5.00 0.69 -0.05
N PRO A 70 -4.89 1.63 -0.98
CA PRO A 70 -5.61 2.91 -0.88
C PRO A 70 -7.09 2.76 -1.19
N GLY A 71 -7.86 3.77 -0.81
CA GLY A 71 -9.28 3.84 -1.10
C GLY A 71 -9.58 4.14 -2.56
N GLY A 72 -10.84 4.04 -2.93
CA GLY A 72 -11.34 4.31 -4.28
C GLY A 72 -12.48 3.37 -4.63
N PHE A 73 -12.95 3.48 -5.86
CA PHE A 73 -13.98 2.59 -6.38
C PHE A 73 -13.35 1.67 -7.42
N SER A 74 -13.58 0.37 -7.27
CA SER A 74 -13.16 -0.60 -8.27
C SER A 74 -14.37 -1.38 -8.79
N TYR A 75 -14.18 -2.07 -9.90
CA TYR A 75 -15.23 -2.90 -10.45
C TYR A 75 -15.70 -3.92 -9.41
N GLY A 76 -17.02 -4.03 -9.26
CA GLY A 76 -17.62 -4.97 -8.33
C GLY A 76 -17.92 -4.42 -6.95
N ASP A 77 -17.57 -3.16 -6.66
CA ASP A 77 -17.88 -2.54 -5.36
C ASP A 77 -19.39 -2.46 -5.11
N TYR A 78 -20.19 -2.43 -6.16
CA TYR A 78 -21.65 -2.50 -6.04
C TYR A 78 -22.15 -3.85 -5.51
N LEU A 79 -21.33 -4.89 -5.57
CA LEU A 79 -21.61 -6.19 -4.98
C LEU A 79 -21.12 -6.23 -3.52
N ARG A 80 -19.88 -5.86 -3.32
CA ARG A 80 -19.23 -5.66 -2.03
C ARG A 80 -17.83 -5.10 -2.28
N ALA A 81 -17.35 -4.30 -1.35
CA ALA A 81 -16.02 -3.70 -1.48
C ALA A 81 -14.96 -4.78 -1.72
N GLY A 82 -14.14 -4.57 -2.72
CA GLY A 82 -13.04 -5.47 -3.05
C GLY A 82 -13.45 -6.77 -3.73
N ALA A 83 -14.71 -6.94 -4.14
CA ALA A 83 -15.19 -8.21 -4.69
C ALA A 83 -14.37 -8.71 -5.88
N ILE A 84 -13.92 -7.81 -6.75
CA ILE A 84 -13.10 -8.16 -7.91
C ILE A 84 -11.61 -8.03 -7.60
N ALA A 85 -11.23 -7.03 -6.80
CA ALA A 85 -9.83 -6.79 -6.44
C ALA A 85 -9.15 -8.02 -5.83
N ARG A 86 -9.89 -8.84 -5.07
CA ARG A 86 -9.36 -10.05 -4.44
C ARG A 86 -8.79 -11.06 -5.43
N PHE A 87 -9.19 -11.00 -6.69
CA PHE A 87 -8.70 -11.92 -7.73
C PHE A 87 -7.46 -11.39 -8.46
N ALA A 88 -7.02 -10.18 -8.15
CA ALA A 88 -5.82 -9.63 -8.78
C ALA A 88 -4.58 -10.39 -8.34
N PRO A 89 -3.64 -10.69 -9.26
CA PRO A 89 -2.39 -11.38 -8.91
C PRO A 89 -1.62 -10.72 -7.78
N MET A 90 -1.57 -9.38 -7.76
CA MET A 90 -0.89 -8.64 -6.70
C MET A 90 -1.54 -8.88 -5.34
N MET A 91 -2.87 -8.99 -5.27
CA MET A 91 -3.56 -9.25 -4.01
C MET A 91 -3.28 -10.65 -3.47
N ASP A 92 -3.19 -11.65 -4.34
CA ASP A 92 -2.79 -12.99 -3.92
C ASP A 92 -1.38 -12.97 -3.32
N ALA A 93 -0.47 -12.27 -3.96
CA ALA A 93 0.90 -12.15 -3.48
C ALA A 93 0.96 -11.40 -2.14
N VAL A 94 0.20 -10.32 -1.99
CA VAL A 94 0.12 -9.56 -0.73
C VAL A 94 -0.46 -10.42 0.39
N ALA A 95 -1.55 -11.13 0.12
CA ALA A 95 -2.17 -12.00 1.13
C ALA A 95 -1.21 -13.08 1.60
N THR A 96 -0.48 -13.70 0.68
CA THR A 96 0.52 -14.71 1.02
C THR A 96 1.66 -14.10 1.83
N ALA A 97 2.18 -12.94 1.40
CA ALA A 97 3.28 -12.26 2.10
C ALA A 97 2.88 -11.81 3.50
N ALA A 98 1.61 -11.46 3.70
CA ALA A 98 1.09 -11.06 5.01
C ALA A 98 0.86 -12.25 5.96
N GLY A 99 0.99 -13.48 5.50
CA GLY A 99 0.84 -14.68 6.31
C GLY A 99 -0.46 -15.44 6.11
N GLY A 100 -1.23 -15.09 5.08
CA GLY A 100 -2.51 -15.73 4.77
C GLY A 100 -3.64 -15.28 5.70
N PRO A 101 -4.78 -16.01 5.74
CA PRO A 101 -5.97 -15.59 6.50
C PRO A 101 -5.76 -15.46 8.00
N GLU A 102 -4.84 -16.22 8.56
CA GLU A 102 -4.56 -16.21 10.01
C GLU A 102 -3.54 -15.14 10.39
N GLY A 103 -2.85 -14.57 9.41
CA GLY A 103 -1.77 -13.63 9.65
C GLY A 103 -0.52 -14.31 10.19
N ASP A 104 0.55 -13.54 10.27
CA ASP A 104 1.84 -13.98 10.78
C ASP A 104 2.57 -12.76 11.34
N ALA A 105 3.11 -12.87 12.55
CA ALA A 105 3.84 -11.75 13.19
C ALA A 105 5.05 -11.31 12.35
N ASP A 106 5.64 -12.23 11.57
CA ASP A 106 6.75 -11.94 10.66
C ASP A 106 6.28 -11.64 9.24
N GLY A 107 4.96 -11.61 9.01
CA GLY A 107 4.38 -11.30 7.72
C GLY A 107 4.55 -9.84 7.32
N LEU A 108 4.37 -9.58 6.04
CA LEU A 108 4.44 -8.24 5.49
C LEU A 108 3.32 -7.35 6.08
N PRO A 109 3.65 -6.21 6.71
CA PRO A 109 2.61 -5.31 7.19
C PRO A 109 1.77 -4.74 6.05
N VAL A 110 0.46 -4.72 6.24
CA VAL A 110 -0.50 -4.21 5.26
C VAL A 110 -1.48 -3.25 5.92
N LEU A 111 -1.61 -2.07 5.37
CA LEU A 111 -2.61 -1.08 5.78
C LEU A 111 -3.65 -0.94 4.67
N GLY A 112 -4.90 -1.25 4.97
CA GLY A 112 -6.03 -1.02 4.07
C GLY A 112 -6.81 0.22 4.50
N ILE A 113 -7.22 1.00 3.52
CA ILE A 113 -7.99 2.23 3.74
C ILE A 113 -9.37 2.11 3.12
#